data_9c1ef2d95058c4fc8f3355a8921aead4
#
_entry.id   9c1ef2d95058c4fc8f3355a8921aead4
#
_cell.length_a   1.000
_cell.length_b   1.000
_cell.length_c   1.000
_cell.angle_alpha   90.00
_cell.angle_beta   90.00
_cell.angle_gamma   90.00
#
_symmetry.space_group_name_H-M   'P 1'
#
loop_
_entity.id
_entity.type
_entity.pdbx_description
1 polymer ?
#
loop_
_entity_poly.entity_id
_entity_poly.type
_entity_poly.pdbx_seq_one_letter_code
_entity_poly.pdbx_strand_id
1 'polypeptide(L)'
;MVDKTLVYIYIFLLSPSSMVRRTLGQSTRSIYLGLAFMSLTLHLLLAFFCFSVLQSACVPPTSFSSTSSFVPKTEIVSHSSSSSSAASSSNEPPSSSQNGGSPKLSSLDREGKGSFDEAAEKKLIGAELGTLKETTRSKLEELFKHPLYNLPRPGLQDDDWLLRLKTDEEAKETESEDKENSETHPPWLQFHLGISRWELYDRKDPILAQMTHYLATQRILGAAQKKGGTQLKLLLSFPNYGQALLKPMRQSRDAETDVNLFYFSDFERHNAEIAAFHLDRLLGFNRIPPVVGRLINVTTEIRDITTDHKLSRTFFTSPAGNVCFYGQCEYYCSTENPVCGRPHALEVSLAAMLPDLTLAPRRSWRSPWRRSYSRTKLAQWEKEPAYCDTVKQTPPYNSGTRLVDLIDMAVLDFLMSNMDRHHYETFEKFGNETFLLHLDNGRAFGRHSQDEPSILAPLTQCCRIRRSTLLRLRLLSLPEFRLSDVLRESLAQDPLAAVAPLLSETHLSALDRRLAAVLREVQTCQEKHGDVLYDDLELDDRGYDHQPTGDKTR
;
A
#
# COMPACT_ATOMS: atom_id res chain seq x y z
N MET A 1 -39.87 -0.61 15.95
CA MET A 1 -39.05 0.52 15.44
C MET A 1 -38.66 1.35 16.66
N VAL A 2 -37.52 1.07 17.26
CA VAL A 2 -36.98 1.85 18.39
C VAL A 2 -36.06 2.91 17.78
N ASP A 3 -36.36 4.13 18.11
CA ASP A 3 -35.77 5.34 17.52
C ASP A 3 -34.26 5.39 17.78
N LYS A 4 -33.45 5.45 16.72
CA LYS A 4 -31.99 5.51 16.76
C LYS A 4 -31.44 6.76 17.48
N THR A 5 -32.29 7.70 17.81
CA THR A 5 -31.93 8.95 18.47
C THR A 5 -31.56 8.73 19.94
N LEU A 6 -32.14 7.73 20.59
CA LEU A 6 -31.86 7.41 22.00
C LEU A 6 -30.46 6.75 22.21
N VAL A 7 -29.96 6.03 21.20
CA VAL A 7 -28.65 5.37 21.28
C VAL A 7 -27.51 6.38 21.17
N TYR A 8 -27.69 7.48 20.44
CA TYR A 8 -26.67 8.52 20.29
C TYR A 8 -26.49 9.39 21.54
N ILE A 9 -27.55 9.58 22.32
CA ILE A 9 -27.48 10.33 23.59
C ILE A 9 -26.73 9.51 24.64
N TYR A 10 -26.84 8.18 24.61
CA TYR A 10 -26.18 7.28 25.55
C TYR A 10 -24.65 7.23 25.36
N ILE A 11 -24.16 7.34 24.13
CA ILE A 11 -22.72 7.31 23.81
C ILE A 11 -22.04 8.64 24.13
N PHE A 12 -22.76 9.78 24.08
CA PHE A 12 -22.18 11.09 24.34
C PHE A 12 -21.98 11.40 25.83
N LEU A 13 -22.69 10.68 26.72
CA LEU A 13 -22.62 10.91 28.17
C LEU A 13 -21.58 10.01 28.89
N LEU A 14 -20.96 9.06 28.21
CA LEU A 14 -20.04 8.09 28.82
C LEU A 14 -18.56 8.26 28.43
N SER A 15 -18.17 9.34 27.76
CA SER A 15 -16.76 9.60 27.44
C SER A 15 -16.18 10.66 28.38
N PRO A 16 -15.41 10.29 29.41
CA PRO A 16 -14.70 11.28 30.22
C PRO A 16 -13.46 11.75 29.45
N SER A 17 -13.50 12.99 28.96
CA SER A 17 -12.33 13.64 28.41
C SER A 17 -11.23 13.79 29.47
N SER A 18 -10.05 13.28 29.16
CA SER A 18 -8.86 13.20 30.02
C SER A 18 -8.20 14.58 30.34
N MET A 19 -8.86 15.68 30.07
CA MET A 19 -8.26 17.02 30.11
C MET A 19 -8.52 17.83 31.39
N VAL A 20 -9.26 17.31 32.38
CA VAL A 20 -9.63 18.10 33.60
C VAL A 20 -8.90 17.60 34.88
N ARG A 21 -7.83 16.84 34.76
CA ARG A 21 -7.20 16.20 35.94
C ARG A 21 -6.16 17.01 36.73
N ARG A 22 -5.85 18.26 36.36
CA ARG A 22 -4.70 18.94 37.01
C ARG A 22 -4.96 20.20 37.85
N THR A 23 -6.18 20.69 38.03
CA THR A 23 -6.38 21.98 38.72
C THR A 23 -7.55 22.08 39.72
N LEU A 24 -8.11 20.98 40.26
CA LEU A 24 -9.24 21.09 41.18
C LEU A 24 -8.95 20.37 42.52
N GLY A 25 -8.99 21.16 43.60
CA GLY A 25 -8.73 20.72 44.96
C GLY A 25 -9.82 19.80 45.53
N GLN A 26 -9.60 19.27 46.76
CA GLN A 26 -10.38 18.22 47.41
C GLN A 26 -11.91 18.49 47.57
N SER A 27 -12.35 19.75 47.50
CA SER A 27 -13.78 20.13 47.63
C SER A 27 -14.65 19.69 46.45
N THR A 28 -14.06 19.56 45.26
CA THR A 28 -14.81 19.21 44.05
C THR A 28 -15.05 17.71 43.89
N ARG A 29 -14.28 16.86 44.57
CA ARG A 29 -14.48 15.38 44.52
C ARG A 29 -15.83 14.96 45.06
N SER A 30 -16.33 15.63 46.13
CA SER A 30 -17.64 15.33 46.71
C SER A 30 -18.79 15.70 45.77
N ILE A 31 -18.67 16.77 45.01
CA ILE A 31 -19.70 17.18 44.04
C ILE A 31 -19.77 16.17 42.87
N TYR A 32 -18.61 15.72 42.34
CA TYR A 32 -18.59 14.71 41.27
C TYR A 32 -19.11 13.34 41.76
N LEU A 33 -18.81 12.92 42.96
CA LEU A 33 -19.37 11.72 43.57
C LEU A 33 -20.89 11.83 43.73
N GLY A 34 -21.40 12.98 44.14
CA GLY A 34 -22.84 13.24 44.25
C GLY A 34 -23.55 13.21 42.91
N LEU A 35 -22.97 13.83 41.87
CA LEU A 35 -23.50 13.80 40.50
C LEU A 35 -23.46 12.39 39.88
N ALA A 36 -22.39 11.63 40.12
CA ALA A 36 -22.30 10.25 39.66
C ALA A 36 -23.35 9.35 40.36
N PHE A 37 -23.60 9.56 41.66
CA PHE A 37 -24.62 8.81 42.41
C PHE A 37 -26.03 9.16 41.92
N MET A 38 -26.33 10.44 41.69
CA MET A 38 -27.60 10.90 41.10
C MET A 38 -27.83 10.33 39.69
N SER A 39 -26.80 10.29 38.86
CA SER A 39 -26.88 9.68 37.55
C SER A 39 -27.18 8.17 37.63
N LEU A 40 -26.51 7.45 38.51
CA LEU A 40 -26.74 6.01 38.72
C LEU A 40 -28.17 5.71 39.20
N THR A 41 -28.68 6.48 40.17
CA THR A 41 -30.05 6.32 40.66
C THR A 41 -31.09 6.60 39.59
N LEU A 42 -30.88 7.61 38.75
CA LEU A 42 -31.76 7.92 37.62
C LEU A 42 -31.80 6.79 36.60
N HIS A 43 -30.66 6.17 36.31
CA HIS A 43 -30.58 5.03 35.38
C HIS A 43 -31.28 3.79 35.95
N LEU A 44 -31.15 3.52 37.24
CA LEU A 44 -31.85 2.42 37.87
C LEU A 44 -33.38 2.61 37.87
N LEU A 45 -33.85 3.85 38.09
CA LEU A 45 -35.27 4.19 38.02
C LEU A 45 -35.82 4.04 36.59
N LEU A 46 -35.08 4.48 35.59
CA LEU A 46 -35.45 4.31 34.17
C LEU A 46 -35.48 2.83 33.77
N ALA A 47 -34.51 2.04 34.21
CA ALA A 47 -34.49 0.60 33.96
C ALA A 47 -35.67 -0.11 34.62
N PHE A 48 -36.03 0.25 35.86
CA PHE A 48 -37.19 -0.28 36.56
C PHE A 48 -38.51 0.10 35.84
N PHE A 49 -38.63 1.34 35.38
CA PHE A 49 -39.79 1.80 34.62
C PHE A 49 -39.94 1.05 33.29
N CYS A 50 -38.84 0.90 32.52
CA CYS A 50 -38.83 0.11 31.30
C CYS A 50 -39.20 -1.36 31.53
N PHE A 51 -38.71 -1.96 32.62
CA PHE A 51 -39.04 -3.33 32.99
C PHE A 51 -40.54 -3.48 33.35
N SER A 52 -41.11 -2.52 34.08
CA SER A 52 -42.55 -2.50 34.43
C SER A 52 -43.45 -2.34 33.21
N VAL A 53 -43.03 -1.50 32.21
CA VAL A 53 -43.77 -1.32 30.97
C VAL A 53 -43.69 -2.58 30.07
N LEU A 54 -42.54 -3.26 30.07
CA LEU A 54 -42.39 -4.52 29.34
C LEU A 54 -43.19 -5.67 29.96
N GLN A 55 -43.35 -5.74 31.26
CA GLN A 55 -44.23 -6.73 31.93
C GLN A 55 -45.70 -6.51 31.62
N SER A 56 -46.14 -5.26 31.45
CA SER A 56 -47.53 -4.95 31.09
C SER A 56 -47.90 -5.33 29.65
N ALA A 57 -46.89 -5.54 28.78
CA ALA A 57 -47.08 -5.91 27.36
C ALA A 57 -47.16 -7.44 27.14
N CYS A 58 -46.96 -8.26 28.13
CA CYS A 58 -46.93 -9.73 28.04
C CYS A 58 -48.13 -10.42 28.70
N VAL A 59 -49.36 -9.90 28.55
CA VAL A 59 -50.59 -10.64 28.93
C VAL A 59 -51.17 -11.27 27.68
N PRO A 60 -51.28 -12.62 27.59
CA PRO A 60 -51.92 -13.25 26.42
C PRO A 60 -53.44 -13.05 26.49
N PRO A 61 -54.14 -12.83 25.36
CA PRO A 61 -55.59 -12.70 25.34
C PRO A 61 -56.23 -14.07 25.59
N THR A 62 -57.09 -14.13 26.61
CA THR A 62 -57.95 -15.26 26.92
C THR A 62 -58.97 -15.50 25.81
N SER A 63 -59.07 -16.77 25.50
CA SER A 63 -60.03 -17.39 24.55
C SER A 63 -61.46 -16.93 24.71
N PHE A 64 -62.13 -16.57 23.59
CA PHE A 64 -63.57 -16.67 23.45
C PHE A 64 -63.87 -17.56 22.24
N SER A 65 -64.54 -18.66 22.55
CA SER A 65 -65.15 -19.60 21.59
C SER A 65 -66.51 -19.08 21.12
N SER A 66 -66.81 -19.12 19.84
CA SER A 66 -68.09 -19.60 19.33
C SER A 66 -68.10 -19.62 17.77
N THR A 67 -68.23 -20.82 17.28
CA THR A 67 -69.09 -21.36 16.20
C THR A 67 -69.53 -20.42 15.07
N SER A 68 -69.17 -20.69 13.84
CA SER A 68 -70.00 -21.27 12.81
C SER A 68 -69.29 -21.32 11.43
N SER A 69 -69.23 -22.52 10.95
CA SER A 69 -69.43 -23.05 9.59
C SER A 69 -69.48 -22.05 8.43
N PHE A 70 -68.62 -22.19 7.45
CA PHE A 70 -68.93 -22.45 6.05
C PHE A 70 -67.69 -22.76 5.25
N VAL A 71 -67.66 -23.95 4.65
CA VAL A 71 -66.77 -24.36 3.56
C VAL A 71 -67.68 -24.22 2.29
N PRO A 72 -67.19 -23.84 1.12
CA PRO A 72 -66.59 -24.81 0.24
C PRO A 72 -65.42 -24.27 -0.65
N LYS A 73 -64.52 -25.20 -0.82
CA LYS A 73 -64.12 -25.86 -2.09
C LYS A 73 -63.41 -25.10 -3.17
N THR A 74 -62.22 -25.66 -3.41
CA THR A 74 -61.58 -26.06 -4.68
C THR A 74 -61.04 -24.93 -5.55
N GLU A 75 -59.85 -24.97 -6.05
CA GLU A 75 -59.25 -26.02 -6.86
C GLU A 75 -57.73 -25.99 -6.85
N ILE A 76 -57.22 -27.16 -6.86
CA ILE A 76 -55.84 -27.57 -7.13
C ILE A 76 -55.65 -27.53 -8.66
N VAL A 77 -54.56 -26.92 -9.13
CA VAL A 77 -53.95 -27.37 -10.38
C VAL A 77 -52.46 -27.54 -10.13
N SER A 78 -52.10 -28.77 -9.92
CA SER A 78 -50.78 -29.36 -10.07
C SER A 78 -50.51 -29.55 -11.55
N HIS A 79 -49.32 -29.16 -12.02
CA HIS A 79 -48.69 -29.84 -13.14
C HIS A 79 -47.27 -30.21 -12.77
N SER A 80 -47.21 -31.48 -12.44
CA SER A 80 -46.05 -32.33 -12.53
C SER A 80 -45.84 -32.73 -13.99
N SER A 81 -44.65 -32.94 -14.37
CA SER A 81 -44.15 -34.04 -15.25
C SER A 81 -42.83 -33.56 -15.83
N SER A 82 -41.91 -34.32 -15.99
CA SER A 82 -41.53 -35.71 -15.81
C SER A 82 -40.17 -35.87 -16.46
N SER A 83 -39.37 -36.59 -15.78
CA SER A 83 -38.17 -37.26 -16.20
C SER A 83 -38.30 -38.04 -17.52
N SER A 84 -37.23 -38.03 -18.31
CA SER A 84 -36.78 -39.18 -19.10
C SER A 84 -35.29 -38.93 -19.43
N SER A 85 -34.40 -39.60 -18.86
CA SER A 85 -33.63 -40.82 -19.01
C SER A 85 -33.56 -41.36 -20.43
N ALA A 86 -32.33 -41.62 -20.78
CA ALA A 86 -31.72 -42.63 -21.64
C ALA A 86 -30.86 -41.96 -22.72
N ALA A 87 -29.69 -42.34 -22.99
CA ALA A 87 -28.84 -43.48 -22.88
C ALA A 87 -27.69 -43.27 -23.88
N SER A 88 -26.54 -43.47 -23.40
CA SER A 88 -25.35 -44.12 -23.99
C SER A 88 -25.29 -44.26 -25.51
N SER A 89 -24.21 -43.76 -26.10
CA SER A 89 -23.38 -44.67 -26.90
C SER A 89 -21.96 -44.10 -27.02
N SER A 90 -21.09 -44.88 -26.50
CA SER A 90 -19.68 -45.03 -26.77
C SER A 90 -19.38 -45.08 -28.26
N ASN A 91 -18.26 -44.47 -28.68
CA ASN A 91 -17.36 -45.04 -29.65
C ASN A 91 -16.02 -44.31 -29.61
N GLU A 92 -15.05 -44.97 -29.06
CA GLU A 92 -13.63 -44.90 -29.35
C GLU A 92 -13.28 -45.95 -30.41
N PRO A 93 -12.03 -46.05 -30.91
CA PRO A 93 -11.48 -45.49 -32.13
C PRO A 93 -11.24 -46.57 -33.21
N PRO A 94 -10.51 -46.32 -34.25
CA PRO A 94 -9.44 -47.24 -34.55
C PRO A 94 -8.10 -46.59 -34.91
N SER A 95 -7.09 -47.18 -34.29
CA SER A 95 -5.69 -47.22 -34.66
C SER A 95 -5.48 -48.01 -35.95
N SER A 96 -4.60 -47.56 -36.81
CA SER A 96 -3.72 -48.37 -37.67
C SER A 96 -2.61 -47.43 -38.18
N SER A 97 -1.43 -47.53 -37.75
CA SER A 97 -0.29 -48.39 -38.05
C SER A 97 0.03 -48.51 -39.55
N GLN A 98 1.25 -48.14 -39.76
CA GLN A 98 2.28 -48.76 -40.62
C GLN A 98 2.79 -47.99 -41.81
N ASN A 99 4.09 -47.83 -41.73
CA ASN A 99 5.16 -48.12 -42.72
C ASN A 99 5.42 -47.03 -43.73
N GLY A 100 6.60 -46.48 -43.85
CA GLY A 100 7.89 -47.18 -43.93
C GLY A 100 8.52 -46.69 -45.24
N GLY A 101 9.76 -46.26 -45.18
CA GLY A 101 10.45 -45.99 -46.43
C GLY A 101 11.59 -44.96 -46.32
N SER A 102 12.68 -45.37 -45.77
CA SER A 102 13.98 -44.81 -46.16
C SER A 102 14.36 -45.35 -47.54
N PRO A 103 15.07 -44.63 -48.35
CA PRO A 103 16.09 -45.18 -49.16
C PRO A 103 17.48 -44.66 -48.78
N LYS A 104 18.34 -45.69 -48.57
CA LYS A 104 19.80 -45.58 -48.57
C LYS A 104 20.35 -45.39 -49.97
N LEU A 105 21.43 -44.62 -50.00
CA LEU A 105 22.69 -44.84 -50.71
C LEU A 105 22.75 -44.69 -52.25
N SER A 106 23.54 -43.77 -52.70
CA SER A 106 24.69 -44.13 -53.54
C SER A 106 25.72 -43.00 -53.47
N SER A 107 26.91 -43.40 -53.15
CA SER A 107 28.19 -42.74 -53.23
C SER A 107 28.52 -42.37 -54.68
N LEU A 108 29.08 -41.19 -54.86
CA LEU A 108 30.03 -40.95 -55.95
C LEU A 108 31.02 -39.85 -55.48
N ASP A 109 32.23 -40.35 -55.34
CA ASP A 109 33.43 -39.56 -55.14
C ASP A 109 33.64 -38.55 -56.29
N ARG A 110 34.01 -37.34 -55.93
CA ARG A 110 34.97 -36.55 -56.72
C ARG A 110 35.66 -35.49 -55.87
N GLU A 111 36.95 -35.67 -55.80
CA GLU A 111 37.92 -34.76 -55.21
C GLU A 111 37.79 -33.34 -55.76
N GLY A 112 37.87 -32.35 -54.90
CA GLY A 112 38.06 -30.94 -55.19
C GLY A 112 38.62 -30.25 -53.97
N LYS A 113 39.95 -30.19 -53.87
CA LYS A 113 40.67 -29.38 -52.90
C LYS A 113 40.18 -27.93 -52.94
N GLY A 114 39.61 -27.49 -51.85
CA GLY A 114 39.41 -26.09 -51.49
C GLY A 114 39.64 -25.94 -50.00
N SER A 115 40.82 -25.51 -49.63
CA SER A 115 41.19 -25.13 -48.29
C SER A 115 40.27 -23.97 -47.85
N PHE A 116 39.21 -24.27 -47.14
CA PHE A 116 38.44 -23.28 -46.40
C PHE A 116 39.12 -23.01 -45.10
N ASP A 117 39.44 -21.75 -44.90
CA ASP A 117 40.18 -21.22 -43.76
C ASP A 117 39.28 -21.22 -42.52
N GLU A 118 39.41 -22.30 -41.70
CA GLU A 118 38.69 -22.51 -40.41
C GLU A 118 38.88 -21.31 -39.43
N ALA A 119 39.94 -20.51 -39.67
CA ALA A 119 40.20 -19.30 -38.90
C ALA A 119 39.27 -18.13 -39.32
N ALA A 120 38.84 -18.08 -40.58
CA ALA A 120 37.92 -17.06 -41.09
C ALA A 120 36.48 -17.33 -40.61
N GLU A 121 36.05 -18.59 -40.57
CA GLU A 121 34.74 -18.99 -40.05
C GLU A 121 34.61 -18.81 -38.56
N LYS A 122 35.64 -19.12 -37.76
CA LYS A 122 35.69 -18.78 -36.31
C LYS A 122 35.71 -17.28 -36.05
N LYS A 123 36.27 -16.50 -36.94
CA LYS A 123 36.28 -15.04 -36.82
C LYS A 123 34.94 -14.42 -37.20
N LEU A 124 34.21 -15.01 -38.15
CA LEU A 124 32.85 -14.61 -38.53
C LEU A 124 31.84 -14.97 -37.44
N ILE A 125 31.92 -16.19 -36.90
CA ILE A 125 31.06 -16.64 -35.78
C ILE A 125 31.39 -15.85 -34.52
N GLY A 126 32.63 -15.52 -34.25
CA GLY A 126 33.06 -14.65 -33.15
C GLY A 126 32.60 -13.20 -33.32
N ALA A 127 32.50 -12.69 -34.56
CA ALA A 127 32.01 -11.34 -34.81
C ALA A 127 30.47 -11.27 -34.75
N GLU A 128 29.74 -12.28 -35.19
CA GLU A 128 28.28 -12.35 -35.00
C GLU A 128 27.88 -12.57 -33.53
N LEU A 129 28.66 -13.35 -32.77
CA LEU A 129 28.44 -13.48 -31.34
C LEU A 129 28.84 -12.23 -30.56
N GLY A 130 29.74 -11.41 -31.10
CA GLY A 130 30.13 -10.13 -30.51
C GLY A 130 29.12 -9.01 -30.73
N THR A 131 28.34 -9.07 -31.81
CA THR A 131 27.26 -8.11 -32.12
C THR A 131 25.95 -8.48 -31.45
N LEU A 132 25.77 -9.73 -30.98
CA LEU A 132 24.61 -10.16 -30.18
C LEU A 132 24.75 -9.94 -28.67
N LYS A 133 25.84 -9.34 -28.21
CA LYS A 133 26.02 -8.80 -26.86
C LYS A 133 26.00 -7.27 -26.86
N GLU A 134 25.09 -6.66 -27.54
CA GLU A 134 24.49 -5.44 -27.02
C GLU A 134 23.67 -5.87 -25.81
N THR A 135 24.28 -5.84 -24.65
CA THR A 135 23.59 -5.85 -23.38
C THR A 135 22.50 -4.80 -23.48
N THR A 136 21.26 -5.23 -23.61
CA THR A 136 20.09 -4.34 -23.50
C THR A 136 20.28 -3.62 -22.18
N ARG A 137 20.69 -2.34 -22.25
CA ARG A 137 20.90 -1.51 -21.05
C ARG A 137 19.59 -1.48 -20.28
N SER A 138 19.66 -1.70 -18.99
CA SER A 138 18.52 -1.61 -18.09
C SER A 138 17.88 -0.22 -18.22
N LYS A 139 16.63 -0.16 -18.65
CA LYS A 139 15.86 1.10 -18.73
C LYS A 139 15.76 1.76 -17.36
N LEU A 140 15.63 0.94 -16.29
CA LEU A 140 15.59 1.39 -14.92
C LEU A 140 16.89 2.06 -14.48
N GLU A 141 18.04 1.46 -14.81
CA GLU A 141 19.35 2.07 -14.50
C GLU A 141 19.55 3.38 -15.25
N GLU A 142 19.18 3.44 -16.53
CA GLU A 142 19.28 4.66 -17.33
C GLU A 142 18.32 5.75 -16.81
N LEU A 143 17.09 5.38 -16.40
CA LEU A 143 16.16 6.29 -15.76
C LEU A 143 16.78 6.92 -14.51
N PHE A 144 17.38 6.11 -13.65
CA PHE A 144 17.97 6.60 -12.40
C PHE A 144 19.28 7.40 -12.61
N LYS A 145 19.91 7.30 -13.76
CA LYS A 145 21.04 8.18 -14.15
C LYS A 145 20.56 9.53 -14.68
N HIS A 146 19.30 9.66 -15.06
CA HIS A 146 18.76 10.90 -15.62
C HIS A 146 18.89 12.06 -14.62
N PRO A 147 19.23 13.29 -15.06
CA PRO A 147 19.42 14.46 -14.19
C PRO A 147 18.27 14.74 -13.23
N LEU A 148 17.01 14.53 -13.66
CA LEU A 148 15.81 14.70 -12.82
C LEU A 148 15.77 13.81 -11.57
N TYR A 149 16.56 12.72 -11.55
CA TYR A 149 16.72 11.85 -10.38
C TYR A 149 18.01 12.15 -9.61
N ASN A 150 18.78 13.13 -10.05
CA ASN A 150 20.07 13.50 -9.46
C ASN A 150 20.15 15.00 -9.12
N LEU A 151 18.99 15.61 -8.93
CA LEU A 151 18.89 17.01 -8.51
C LEU A 151 19.62 17.20 -7.17
N PRO A 152 20.33 18.33 -7.00
CA PRO A 152 20.92 18.66 -5.71
C PRO A 152 19.81 18.80 -4.67
N ARG A 153 20.03 18.28 -3.49
CA ARG A 153 19.11 18.47 -2.37
C ARG A 153 19.40 19.80 -1.72
N PRO A 154 18.38 20.45 -1.16
CA PRO A 154 18.61 21.55 -0.23
C PRO A 154 19.57 21.02 0.85
N GLY A 155 20.61 21.78 1.15
CA GLY A 155 21.66 21.33 2.05
C GLY A 155 21.09 20.71 3.33
N LEU A 156 21.69 19.62 3.77
CA LEU A 156 21.46 19.03 5.09
C LEU A 156 21.86 20.09 6.11
N GLN A 157 20.92 20.96 6.49
CA GLN A 157 21.10 21.78 7.68
C GLN A 157 20.77 20.89 8.88
N ASP A 158 21.49 21.09 9.97
CA ASP A 158 21.52 20.48 11.30
C ASP A 158 20.24 19.87 11.91
N ASP A 159 19.33 19.36 11.09
CA ASP A 159 18.06 18.76 11.48
C ASP A 159 18.12 17.24 11.64
N ASP A 160 19.33 16.67 11.63
CA ASP A 160 19.50 15.25 11.91
C ASP A 160 19.05 14.98 13.36
N TRP A 161 17.92 14.28 13.48
CA TRP A 161 17.27 14.06 14.76
C TRP A 161 18.10 13.17 15.72
N LEU A 162 19.11 12.48 15.20
CA LEU A 162 20.00 11.62 15.96
C LEU A 162 21.30 12.32 16.38
N LEU A 163 21.73 13.36 15.68
CA LEU A 163 22.88 14.15 16.13
C LEU A 163 22.64 14.86 17.47
N ARG A 164 21.38 15.07 17.86
CA ARG A 164 21.03 15.60 19.19
C ARG A 164 21.17 14.61 20.35
N LEU A 165 21.49 13.35 20.08
CA LEU A 165 21.85 12.38 21.13
C LEU A 165 23.37 12.41 21.44
N LYS A 166 24.18 13.06 20.59
CA LYS A 166 25.55 13.39 20.91
C LYS A 166 25.53 14.68 21.73
N THR A 167 25.89 14.59 23.00
CA THR A 167 26.12 15.77 23.83
C THR A 167 27.23 16.61 23.22
N ASP A 168 27.17 17.94 23.32
CA ASP A 168 28.09 18.91 22.72
C ASP A 168 29.59 18.70 23.07
N GLU A 169 29.91 17.76 23.94
CA GLU A 169 31.29 17.43 24.37
C GLU A 169 31.94 16.35 23.49
N GLU A 170 31.20 15.48 22.81
CA GLU A 170 31.75 14.41 21.95
C GLU A 170 31.98 14.84 20.49
N ALA A 171 31.44 15.97 20.09
CA ALA A 171 31.45 16.42 18.68
C ALA A 171 32.80 16.90 18.18
N LYS A 172 33.81 17.01 19.03
CA LYS A 172 35.16 17.53 18.66
C LYS A 172 36.21 16.49 18.32
N GLU A 173 35.97 15.20 18.56
CA GLU A 173 37.03 14.17 18.40
C GLU A 173 36.74 13.08 17.34
N THR A 174 35.60 13.11 16.60
CA THR A 174 35.14 11.91 15.86
C THR A 174 34.87 12.05 14.36
N GLU A 175 35.43 13.02 13.64
CA GLU A 175 35.25 13.05 12.15
C GLU A 175 35.93 11.86 11.42
N SER A 176 36.81 11.11 12.05
CA SER A 176 37.47 9.93 11.45
C SER A 176 36.87 8.58 11.92
N GLU A 177 36.25 8.52 13.09
CA GLU A 177 35.70 7.28 13.66
C GLU A 177 34.26 7.01 13.24
N ASP A 178 33.48 8.04 12.81
CA ASP A 178 32.07 7.90 12.47
C ASP A 178 31.80 7.08 11.19
N LYS A 179 32.75 6.99 10.25
CA LYS A 179 32.62 6.12 9.07
C LYS A 179 32.79 4.64 9.40
N GLU A 180 33.68 4.30 10.29
CA GLU A 180 33.94 2.92 10.69
C GLU A 180 32.86 2.39 11.63
N ASN A 181 32.26 3.23 12.48
CA ASN A 181 31.14 2.88 13.34
C ASN A 181 29.79 2.75 12.60
N SER A 182 29.60 3.48 11.51
CA SER A 182 28.36 3.38 10.69
C SER A 182 28.22 2.00 10.05
N GLU A 183 29.30 1.33 9.68
CA GLU A 183 29.26 -0.03 9.10
C GLU A 183 28.89 -1.11 10.12
N THR A 184 28.96 -0.82 11.43
CA THR A 184 28.63 -1.78 12.48
C THR A 184 27.14 -1.83 12.85
N HIS A 185 26.36 -0.84 12.46
CA HIS A 185 24.94 -0.79 12.81
C HIS A 185 24.08 -1.73 11.92
N PRO A 186 23.05 -2.39 12.48
CA PRO A 186 22.15 -3.23 11.69
C PRO A 186 21.37 -2.38 10.67
N PRO A 187 21.02 -2.93 9.49
CA PRO A 187 20.39 -2.18 8.39
C PRO A 187 19.14 -1.40 8.78
N TRP A 188 18.32 -1.93 9.69
CA TRP A 188 17.12 -1.23 10.15
C TRP A 188 17.44 0.05 10.93
N LEU A 189 18.54 0.04 11.71
CA LEU A 189 18.97 1.22 12.47
C LEU A 189 19.56 2.26 11.52
N GLN A 190 20.41 1.85 10.57
CA GLN A 190 20.95 2.75 9.56
C GLN A 190 19.82 3.41 8.75
N PHE A 191 18.78 2.62 8.35
CA PHE A 191 17.59 3.17 7.70
C PHE A 191 16.89 4.23 8.57
N HIS A 192 16.72 3.97 9.88
CA HIS A 192 16.10 4.95 10.78
C HIS A 192 16.95 6.23 10.92
N LEU A 193 18.28 6.08 10.96
CA LEU A 193 19.23 7.18 11.04
C LEU A 193 19.24 8.06 9.79
N GLY A 194 18.97 7.47 8.62
CA GLY A 194 18.94 8.17 7.33
C GLY A 194 17.65 8.92 7.04
N ILE A 195 16.61 8.84 7.90
CA ILE A 195 15.34 9.56 7.70
C ILE A 195 15.56 11.07 7.82
N SER A 196 15.28 11.81 6.76
CA SER A 196 15.39 13.26 6.70
C SER A 196 14.02 13.96 6.72
N ARG A 197 13.98 15.28 6.70
CA ARG A 197 12.73 16.04 6.53
C ARG A 197 12.12 15.92 5.14
N TRP A 198 12.88 15.43 4.15
CA TRP A 198 12.48 15.40 2.74
C TRP A 198 11.96 14.05 2.30
N GLU A 199 12.52 12.96 2.85
CA GLU A 199 12.27 11.59 2.43
C GLU A 199 12.71 10.57 3.48
N LEU A 200 12.27 9.31 3.33
CA LEU A 200 12.62 8.22 4.23
C LEU A 200 14.05 7.68 3.99
N TYR A 201 14.55 7.79 2.78
CA TYR A 201 15.88 7.29 2.39
C TYR A 201 16.34 7.97 1.11
N ASP A 202 17.65 8.13 0.98
CA ASP A 202 18.24 8.46 -0.31
C ASP A 202 18.19 7.25 -1.23
N ARG A 203 17.72 7.45 -2.45
CA ARG A 203 17.71 6.40 -3.47
C ARG A 203 19.09 5.83 -3.79
N LYS A 204 20.13 6.65 -3.68
CA LYS A 204 21.55 6.29 -3.95
C LYS A 204 22.22 5.61 -2.75
N ASP A 205 21.62 5.70 -1.59
CA ASP A 205 22.17 5.11 -0.39
C ASP A 205 22.11 3.58 -0.49
N PRO A 206 23.23 2.87 -0.32
CA PRO A 206 23.27 1.41 -0.31
C PRO A 206 22.41 0.79 0.79
N ILE A 207 22.02 1.58 1.80
CA ILE A 207 21.18 1.12 2.90
C ILE A 207 19.82 0.58 2.40
N LEU A 208 19.30 1.12 1.31
CA LEU A 208 18.04 0.63 0.75
C LEU A 208 18.15 -0.82 0.29
N ALA A 209 19.21 -1.16 -0.45
CA ALA A 209 19.48 -2.52 -0.89
C ALA A 209 19.76 -3.45 0.29
N GLN A 210 20.54 -3.00 1.28
CA GLN A 210 20.82 -3.75 2.50
C GLN A 210 19.53 -4.00 3.30
N MET A 211 18.63 -3.00 3.41
CA MET A 211 17.38 -3.14 4.15
C MET A 211 16.40 -4.09 3.46
N THR A 212 16.26 -4.02 2.14
CA THR A 212 15.41 -4.97 1.39
C THR A 212 15.96 -6.38 1.46
N HIS A 213 17.28 -6.57 1.36
CA HIS A 213 17.93 -7.86 1.56
C HIS A 213 17.71 -8.39 3.00
N TYR A 214 17.87 -7.52 4.00
CA TYR A 214 17.63 -7.85 5.41
C TYR A 214 16.20 -8.38 5.63
N LEU A 215 15.19 -7.67 5.14
CA LEU A 215 13.79 -8.09 5.24
C LEU A 215 13.53 -9.43 4.54
N ALA A 216 14.14 -9.64 3.37
CA ALA A 216 13.96 -10.85 2.58
C ALA A 216 14.58 -12.10 3.21
N THR A 217 15.71 -11.96 3.91
CA THR A 217 16.56 -13.11 4.27
C THR A 217 16.71 -13.35 5.77
N GLN A 218 16.50 -12.34 6.61
CA GLN A 218 16.73 -12.49 8.05
C GLN A 218 15.80 -13.53 8.70
N ARG A 219 16.35 -14.28 9.66
CA ARG A 219 15.60 -15.23 10.45
C ARG A 219 14.54 -14.50 11.29
N ILE A 220 13.29 -14.99 11.22
CA ILE A 220 12.19 -14.48 12.06
C ILE A 220 12.34 -15.13 13.45
N LEU A 221 12.38 -14.31 14.49
CA LEU A 221 12.50 -14.75 15.88
C LEU A 221 11.18 -14.70 16.63
N GLY A 222 10.24 -13.90 16.18
CA GLY A 222 8.93 -13.78 16.80
C GLY A 222 7.90 -13.22 15.85
N ALA A 223 6.66 -13.62 16.06
CA ALA A 223 5.50 -13.13 15.32
C ALA A 223 4.37 -12.84 16.30
N ALA A 224 3.81 -11.64 16.24
CA ALA A 224 2.67 -11.25 17.05
C ALA A 224 1.68 -10.46 16.20
N GLN A 225 0.42 -10.47 16.60
CA GLN A 225 -0.59 -9.71 15.88
C GLN A 225 -0.44 -8.21 16.13
N LYS A 226 -0.36 -7.42 15.07
CA LYS A 226 -0.35 -5.95 15.18
C LYS A 226 -1.74 -5.46 15.53
N LYS A 227 -1.87 -4.76 16.66
CA LYS A 227 -3.13 -4.14 17.07
C LYS A 227 -3.50 -2.97 16.17
N GLY A 228 -4.78 -2.77 15.96
CA GLY A 228 -5.33 -1.70 15.12
C GLY A 228 -5.35 -2.00 13.63
N GLY A 229 -6.15 -1.22 12.89
CA GLY A 229 -6.46 -1.45 11.49
C GLY A 229 -7.56 -2.49 11.28
N THR A 230 -8.07 -2.52 10.05
CA THR A 230 -9.29 -3.29 9.72
C THR A 230 -9.01 -4.76 9.40
N GLN A 231 -7.82 -5.09 8.88
CA GLN A 231 -7.46 -6.45 8.45
C GLN A 231 -6.21 -6.99 9.16
N LEU A 232 -6.00 -8.29 9.01
CA LEU A 232 -4.91 -9.01 9.66
C LEU A 232 -3.53 -8.50 9.22
N LYS A 233 -2.72 -8.13 10.19
CA LYS A 233 -1.29 -7.81 10.02
C LYS A 233 -0.52 -8.35 11.22
N LEU A 234 0.70 -8.83 10.97
CA LEU A 234 1.59 -9.31 12.00
C LEU A 234 2.79 -8.39 12.14
N LEU A 235 3.26 -8.25 13.36
CA LEU A 235 4.55 -7.66 13.67
C LEU A 235 5.56 -8.80 13.81
N LEU A 236 6.58 -8.81 12.98
CA LEU A 236 7.70 -9.73 13.04
C LEU A 236 8.87 -9.10 13.78
N SER A 237 9.59 -9.93 14.53
CA SER A 237 10.85 -9.55 15.17
C SER A 237 11.99 -10.34 14.58
N PHE A 238 13.10 -9.65 14.31
CA PHE A 238 14.34 -10.18 13.78
C PHE A 238 15.48 -10.09 14.80
N PRO A 239 16.65 -10.68 14.54
CA PRO A 239 17.85 -10.42 15.33
C PRO A 239 18.16 -8.93 15.41
N ASN A 240 18.86 -8.55 16.46
CA ASN A 240 19.27 -7.14 16.70
C ASN A 240 18.09 -6.16 16.78
N TYR A 241 16.95 -6.61 17.31
CA TYR A 241 15.74 -5.80 17.54
C TYR A 241 15.04 -5.25 16.29
N GLY A 242 15.46 -5.65 15.09
CA GLY A 242 14.78 -5.27 13.87
C GLY A 242 13.36 -5.80 13.82
N GLN A 243 12.46 -5.05 13.19
CA GLN A 243 11.05 -5.41 13.06
C GLN A 243 10.51 -5.14 11.65
N ALA A 244 9.49 -5.90 11.25
CA ALA A 244 8.74 -5.67 10.03
C ALA A 244 7.24 -5.86 10.25
N LEU A 245 6.46 -5.12 9.45
CA LEU A 245 5.02 -5.33 9.35
C LEU A 245 4.74 -6.33 8.22
N LEU A 246 4.09 -7.42 8.54
CA LEU A 246 3.68 -8.46 7.60
C LEU A 246 2.22 -8.26 7.20
N LYS A 247 1.95 -8.23 5.89
CA LYS A 247 0.62 -8.39 5.31
C LYS A 247 0.60 -9.66 4.45
N PRO A 248 -0.32 -10.62 4.72
CA PRO A 248 -0.36 -11.90 4.02
C PRO A 248 -1.10 -11.82 2.68
N MET A 249 -0.79 -12.72 1.76
CA MET A 249 -1.61 -12.96 0.57
C MET A 249 -3.01 -13.44 0.99
N ARG A 250 -4.04 -12.73 0.53
CA ARG A 250 -5.45 -13.02 0.80
C ARG A 250 -6.22 -13.48 -0.44
N GLN A 251 -5.79 -13.04 -1.60
CA GLN A 251 -6.44 -13.31 -2.89
C GLN A 251 -5.42 -13.40 -4.02
N SER A 252 -5.84 -13.88 -5.17
CA SER A 252 -4.99 -13.91 -6.36
C SER A 252 -4.47 -12.52 -6.70
N ARG A 253 -3.24 -12.45 -7.24
CA ARG A 253 -2.59 -11.18 -7.62
C ARG A 253 -3.37 -10.44 -8.72
N ASP A 254 -4.15 -11.16 -9.53
CA ASP A 254 -4.93 -10.62 -10.65
C ASP A 254 -6.40 -10.33 -10.30
N ALA A 255 -6.81 -10.66 -9.06
CA ALA A 255 -8.19 -10.45 -8.64
C ALA A 255 -8.54 -8.97 -8.62
N GLU A 256 -9.56 -8.58 -9.40
CA GLU A 256 -10.14 -7.25 -9.32
C GLU A 256 -11.14 -7.14 -8.17
N THR A 257 -11.24 -5.94 -7.61
CA THR A 257 -12.31 -5.60 -6.66
C THR A 257 -13.65 -5.70 -7.35
N ASP A 258 -14.59 -6.48 -6.79
CA ASP A 258 -15.96 -6.56 -7.29
C ASP A 258 -16.57 -5.15 -7.40
N VAL A 259 -17.23 -4.86 -8.52
CA VAL A 259 -17.86 -3.56 -8.78
C VAL A 259 -18.97 -3.22 -7.78
N ASN A 260 -19.58 -4.23 -7.17
CA ASN A 260 -20.61 -4.07 -6.15
C ASN A 260 -20.04 -3.94 -4.73
N LEU A 261 -18.75 -4.25 -4.56
CA LEU A 261 -18.10 -4.16 -3.28
C LEU A 261 -17.70 -2.69 -3.00
N PHE A 262 -17.95 -2.26 -1.77
CA PHE A 262 -17.54 -0.93 -1.37
C PHE A 262 -16.01 -0.91 -1.18
N TYR A 263 -15.32 0.11 -1.68
CA TYR A 263 -13.85 0.16 -1.79
C TYR A 263 -13.10 -0.20 -0.48
N PHE A 264 -13.62 0.17 0.69
CA PHE A 264 -12.98 -0.13 1.97
C PHE A 264 -13.26 -1.56 2.47
N SER A 265 -14.16 -2.29 1.83
CA SER A 265 -14.51 -3.67 2.20
C SER A 265 -13.72 -4.71 1.40
N ASP A 266 -12.86 -4.30 0.46
CA ASP A 266 -12.01 -5.22 -0.28
C ASP A 266 -10.85 -5.76 0.57
N PHE A 267 -10.31 -6.91 0.18
CA PHE A 267 -9.12 -7.46 0.80
C PHE A 267 -7.90 -6.58 0.54
N GLU A 268 -7.03 -6.45 1.54
CA GLU A 268 -5.71 -5.89 1.35
C GLU A 268 -4.82 -6.88 0.57
N ARG A 269 -4.08 -6.35 -0.39
CA ARG A 269 -3.19 -7.10 -1.29
C ARG A 269 -1.74 -6.94 -0.85
N HIS A 270 -1.05 -8.05 -0.58
CA HIS A 270 0.37 -8.02 -0.26
C HIS A 270 1.23 -7.49 -1.42
N ASN A 271 0.89 -7.87 -2.67
CA ASN A 271 1.59 -7.40 -3.86
C ASN A 271 1.38 -5.91 -4.13
N ALA A 272 0.27 -5.32 -3.67
CA ALA A 272 0.03 -3.88 -3.77
C ALA A 272 0.99 -3.07 -2.89
N GLU A 273 1.31 -3.54 -1.68
CA GLU A 273 2.31 -2.89 -0.82
C GLU A 273 3.69 -2.89 -1.47
N ILE A 274 4.09 -4.01 -2.08
CA ILE A 274 5.37 -4.13 -2.80
C ILE A 274 5.38 -3.19 -4.01
N ALA A 275 4.34 -3.26 -4.84
CA ALA A 275 4.27 -2.46 -6.06
C ALA A 275 4.20 -0.96 -5.77
N ALA A 276 3.51 -0.55 -4.71
CA ALA A 276 3.46 0.84 -4.26
C ALA A 276 4.85 1.38 -3.88
N PHE A 277 5.66 0.59 -3.16
CA PHE A 277 7.03 0.95 -2.82
C PHE A 277 7.89 1.16 -4.08
N HIS A 278 7.81 0.25 -5.06
CA HIS A 278 8.56 0.39 -6.31
C HIS A 278 8.08 1.60 -7.12
N LEU A 279 6.77 1.84 -7.20
CA LEU A 279 6.20 2.98 -7.91
C LEU A 279 6.59 4.33 -7.27
N ASP A 280 6.53 4.42 -5.94
CA ASP A 280 6.93 5.61 -5.17
C ASP A 280 8.38 6.01 -5.47
N ARG A 281 9.29 5.02 -5.59
CA ARG A 281 10.69 5.23 -5.99
C ARG A 281 10.84 5.73 -7.43
N LEU A 282 10.05 5.18 -8.36
CA LEU A 282 10.07 5.62 -9.77
C LEU A 282 9.53 7.06 -9.92
N LEU A 283 8.58 7.46 -9.09
CA LEU A 283 8.11 8.84 -9.02
C LEU A 283 9.10 9.77 -8.31
N GLY A 284 10.13 9.21 -7.66
CA GLY A 284 11.15 9.96 -6.94
C GLY A 284 10.65 10.58 -5.66
N PHE A 285 9.61 9.99 -5.02
CA PHE A 285 9.08 10.48 -3.74
C PHE A 285 9.84 9.94 -2.55
N ASN A 286 10.20 8.64 -2.54
CA ASN A 286 10.91 7.96 -1.45
C ASN A 286 10.19 8.12 -0.09
N ARG A 287 8.85 8.04 -0.08
CA ARG A 287 7.96 8.29 1.06
C ARG A 287 7.23 7.05 1.56
N ILE A 288 7.42 5.90 0.90
CA ILE A 288 6.97 4.58 1.36
C ILE A 288 8.16 3.87 2.02
N PRO A 289 8.01 3.32 3.25
CA PRO A 289 9.05 2.49 3.86
C PRO A 289 9.49 1.35 2.92
N PRO A 290 10.74 0.85 3.00
CA PRO A 290 11.17 -0.29 2.21
C PRO A 290 10.24 -1.49 2.40
N VAL A 291 9.72 -2.03 1.31
CA VAL A 291 8.84 -3.21 1.28
C VAL A 291 9.43 -4.27 0.38
N VAL A 292 9.40 -5.51 0.83
CA VAL A 292 9.86 -6.66 0.05
C VAL A 292 8.86 -7.81 0.15
N GLY A 293 8.75 -8.57 -0.92
CA GLY A 293 8.01 -9.81 -0.91
C GLY A 293 8.83 -10.96 -0.34
N ARG A 294 8.19 -11.86 0.40
CA ARG A 294 8.83 -13.06 0.95
C ARG A 294 7.86 -14.23 0.95
N LEU A 295 8.39 -15.43 0.63
CA LEU A 295 7.70 -16.67 0.83
C LEU A 295 8.09 -17.22 2.20
N ILE A 296 7.14 -17.32 3.12
CA ILE A 296 7.39 -17.79 4.50
C ILE A 296 6.74 -19.15 4.76
N ASN A 297 7.31 -19.88 5.71
CA ASN A 297 6.70 -21.12 6.23
C ASN A 297 5.80 -20.78 7.43
N VAL A 298 4.49 -20.86 7.24
CA VAL A 298 3.48 -20.51 8.27
C VAL A 298 3.68 -21.30 9.57
N THR A 299 4.17 -22.55 9.47
CA THR A 299 4.41 -23.41 10.62
C THR A 299 5.62 -22.95 11.42
N THR A 300 6.79 -22.94 10.78
CA THR A 300 8.07 -22.73 11.48
C THR A 300 8.39 -21.25 11.71
N GLU A 301 7.87 -20.35 10.85
CA GLU A 301 8.19 -18.93 10.91
C GLU A 301 7.06 -18.07 11.50
N ILE A 302 5.87 -18.66 11.82
CA ILE A 302 4.81 -17.97 12.53
C ILE A 302 4.29 -18.80 13.70
N ARG A 303 3.69 -19.99 13.45
CA ARG A 303 2.97 -20.76 14.45
C ARG A 303 3.87 -21.19 15.62
N ASP A 304 5.03 -21.75 15.31
CA ASP A 304 5.92 -22.39 16.30
C ASP A 304 6.74 -21.36 17.10
N ILE A 305 6.82 -20.11 16.62
CA ILE A 305 7.58 -19.04 17.27
C ILE A 305 6.72 -17.96 17.90
N THR A 306 5.40 -17.95 17.65
CA THR A 306 4.53 -16.92 18.23
C THR A 306 4.32 -17.13 19.72
N THR A 307 4.53 -16.07 20.48
CA THR A 307 4.17 -15.98 21.90
C THR A 307 2.83 -15.30 22.13
N ASP A 308 2.19 -14.83 21.06
CA ASP A 308 0.86 -14.23 21.12
C ASP A 308 -0.21 -15.30 21.25
N HIS A 309 -0.71 -15.52 22.47
CA HIS A 309 -1.73 -16.52 22.76
C HIS A 309 -3.04 -16.31 21.98
N LYS A 310 -3.36 -15.07 21.59
CA LYS A 310 -4.56 -14.79 20.81
C LYS A 310 -4.38 -15.25 19.37
N LEU A 311 -3.21 -14.98 18.78
CA LEU A 311 -2.85 -15.46 17.46
C LEU A 311 -2.74 -16.99 17.45
N SER A 312 -2.02 -17.56 18.42
CA SER A 312 -1.77 -19.01 18.53
C SER A 312 -3.06 -19.86 18.50
N ARG A 313 -4.13 -19.38 19.11
CA ARG A 313 -5.43 -20.08 19.16
C ARG A 313 -6.20 -20.07 17.84
N THR A 314 -5.77 -19.29 16.85
CA THR A 314 -6.45 -19.17 15.57
C THR A 314 -5.92 -20.14 14.51
N PHE A 315 -4.85 -20.88 14.83
CA PHE A 315 -4.27 -21.86 13.91
C PHE A 315 -5.11 -23.13 13.84
N PHE A 316 -5.25 -23.65 12.63
CA PHE A 316 -5.88 -24.93 12.34
C PHE A 316 -5.35 -25.53 11.05
N THR A 317 -5.65 -26.81 10.81
CA THR A 317 -5.34 -27.48 9.54
C THR A 317 -6.62 -27.60 8.73
N SER A 318 -6.59 -27.14 7.48
CA SER A 318 -7.73 -27.27 6.56
C SER A 318 -7.94 -28.72 6.13
N PRO A 319 -9.11 -29.10 5.59
CA PRO A 319 -9.35 -30.44 5.05
C PRO A 319 -8.35 -30.86 3.95
N ALA A 320 -7.76 -29.90 3.25
CA ALA A 320 -6.71 -30.13 2.24
C ALA A 320 -5.29 -30.25 2.83
N GLY A 321 -5.14 -30.29 4.16
CA GLY A 321 -3.86 -30.41 4.84
C GLY A 321 -3.05 -29.12 4.94
N ASN A 322 -3.61 -27.96 4.56
CA ASN A 322 -2.92 -26.67 4.67
C ASN A 322 -2.95 -26.14 6.10
N VAL A 323 -1.85 -25.56 6.56
CA VAL A 323 -1.80 -24.85 7.83
C VAL A 323 -2.38 -23.44 7.64
N CYS A 324 -3.43 -23.15 8.40
CA CYS A 324 -4.21 -21.92 8.30
C CYS A 324 -4.27 -21.20 9.64
N PHE A 325 -4.52 -19.88 9.60
CA PHE A 325 -4.84 -19.06 10.76
C PHE A 325 -5.70 -17.86 10.33
N TYR A 326 -6.39 -17.21 11.26
CA TYR A 326 -7.24 -16.06 10.92
C TYR A 326 -7.00 -14.83 11.78
N GLY A 327 -6.34 -14.95 12.93
CA GLY A 327 -6.07 -13.85 13.85
C GLY A 327 -7.32 -13.18 14.43
N GLN A 328 -7.19 -11.92 14.87
CA GLN A 328 -8.27 -11.09 15.39
C GLN A 328 -8.20 -9.69 14.77
N CYS A 329 -9.21 -9.29 14.00
CA CYS A 329 -9.33 -7.98 13.39
C CYS A 329 -10.80 -7.64 13.16
N GLU A 330 -11.10 -6.45 12.61
CA GLU A 330 -12.49 -6.01 12.39
C GLU A 330 -13.13 -6.73 11.19
N TYR A 331 -12.35 -6.95 10.11
CA TYR A 331 -12.85 -7.57 8.89
C TYR A 331 -12.03 -8.79 8.51
N TYR A 332 -12.72 -9.88 8.19
CA TYR A 332 -12.16 -11.11 7.62
C TYR A 332 -11.16 -11.86 8.52
N CYS A 333 -11.28 -11.73 9.85
CA CYS A 333 -10.54 -12.53 10.83
C CYS A 333 -11.47 -13.61 11.42
N SER A 334 -11.85 -14.58 10.61
CA SER A 334 -12.72 -15.70 10.99
C SER A 334 -12.30 -16.99 10.27
N THR A 335 -12.84 -18.11 10.69
CA THR A 335 -12.63 -19.41 10.04
C THR A 335 -13.16 -19.49 8.62
N GLU A 336 -14.04 -18.58 8.22
CA GLU A 336 -14.57 -18.46 6.85
C GLU A 336 -13.58 -17.78 5.90
N ASN A 337 -12.70 -16.94 6.45
CA ASN A 337 -11.73 -16.16 5.70
C ASN A 337 -10.31 -16.35 6.25
N PRO A 338 -9.81 -17.59 6.32
CA PRO A 338 -8.49 -17.86 6.87
C PRO A 338 -7.38 -17.47 5.90
N VAL A 339 -6.19 -17.27 6.45
CA VAL A 339 -4.95 -17.21 5.69
C VAL A 339 -4.29 -18.56 5.77
N CYS A 340 -3.99 -19.18 4.62
CA CYS A 340 -3.47 -20.54 4.57
C CYS A 340 -2.15 -20.61 3.80
N GLY A 341 -1.21 -21.41 4.29
CA GLY A 341 -0.06 -21.86 3.51
C GLY A 341 -0.46 -22.90 2.46
N ARG A 342 0.47 -23.22 1.53
CA ARG A 342 0.28 -24.24 0.49
C ARG A 342 1.46 -25.23 0.46
N PRO A 343 1.47 -26.32 1.24
CA PRO A 343 0.67 -26.52 2.45
C PRO A 343 1.12 -25.64 3.62
N HIS A 344 2.38 -25.20 3.63
CA HIS A 344 2.99 -24.34 4.65
C HIS A 344 3.50 -23.02 4.10
N ALA A 345 3.78 -22.93 2.80
CA ALA A 345 4.32 -21.75 2.14
C ALA A 345 3.24 -20.69 1.93
N LEU A 346 3.52 -19.46 2.35
CA LEU A 346 2.63 -18.30 2.25
C LEU A 346 3.39 -17.11 1.69
N GLU A 347 2.85 -16.48 0.65
CA GLU A 347 3.36 -15.22 0.17
C GLU A 347 2.93 -14.07 1.09
N VAL A 348 3.89 -13.20 1.40
CA VAL A 348 3.66 -12.03 2.24
C VAL A 348 4.42 -10.82 1.72
N SER A 349 3.96 -9.62 2.05
CA SER A 349 4.79 -8.40 2.02
C SER A 349 5.32 -8.11 3.42
N LEU A 350 6.59 -7.72 3.48
CA LEU A 350 7.28 -7.26 4.69
C LEU A 350 7.68 -5.81 4.51
N ALA A 351 7.06 -4.92 5.27
CA ALA A 351 7.41 -3.50 5.29
C ALA A 351 8.32 -3.21 6.49
N ALA A 352 9.39 -2.44 6.26
CA ALA A 352 10.25 -1.95 7.34
C ALA A 352 9.42 -1.16 8.35
N MET A 353 9.62 -1.44 9.64
CA MET A 353 9.01 -0.60 10.67
C MET A 353 9.70 0.76 10.72
N LEU A 354 8.90 1.80 10.83
CA LEU A 354 9.41 3.14 11.15
C LEU A 354 9.82 3.20 12.63
N PRO A 355 10.65 4.18 13.02
CA PRO A 355 11.04 4.36 14.41
C PRO A 355 9.82 4.40 15.34
N ASP A 356 9.97 3.88 16.55
CA ASP A 356 8.89 3.86 17.54
C ASP A 356 8.37 5.28 17.84
N LEU A 357 7.09 5.39 18.15
CA LEU A 357 6.45 6.68 18.42
C LEU A 357 7.01 7.40 19.65
N THR A 358 7.70 6.69 20.54
CA THR A 358 8.39 7.31 21.68
C THR A 358 9.69 7.98 21.27
N LEU A 359 10.36 7.49 20.21
CA LEU A 359 11.60 8.01 19.66
C LEU A 359 11.35 9.08 18.59
N ALA A 360 10.44 8.79 17.67
CA ALA A 360 10.05 9.68 16.57
C ALA A 360 8.53 9.82 16.51
N PRO A 361 7.93 10.71 17.31
CA PRO A 361 6.49 10.94 17.31
C PRO A 361 5.99 11.29 15.91
N ARG A 362 4.87 10.66 15.52
CA ARG A 362 4.19 10.95 14.26
C ARG A 362 2.79 11.46 14.53
N ARG A 363 2.40 12.47 13.78
CA ARG A 363 1.06 13.02 13.80
C ARG A 363 0.25 12.45 12.65
N SER A 364 -0.89 11.87 12.97
CA SER A 364 -1.87 11.44 11.97
C SER A 364 -2.80 12.60 11.61
N TRP A 365 -2.99 12.82 10.32
CA TRP A 365 -3.80 13.87 9.76
C TRP A 365 -4.94 13.26 8.95
N ARG A 366 -6.11 13.85 9.08
CA ARG A 366 -7.25 13.49 8.25
C ARG A 366 -7.12 14.16 6.89
N SER A 367 -7.19 13.37 5.80
CA SER A 367 -7.14 13.94 4.45
C SER A 367 -8.34 14.85 4.19
N PRO A 368 -8.14 16.06 3.64
CA PRO A 368 -9.24 16.93 3.22
C PRO A 368 -10.14 16.24 2.18
N TRP A 369 -9.55 15.49 1.24
CA TRP A 369 -10.28 14.75 0.21
C TRP A 369 -10.66 13.33 0.61
N ARG A 370 -10.79 13.09 1.92
CA ARG A 370 -11.29 11.82 2.41
C ARG A 370 -12.69 11.54 1.89
N ARG A 371 -12.90 10.33 1.38
CA ARG A 371 -14.21 9.87 0.92
C ARG A 371 -15.18 9.66 2.09
N SER A 372 -16.47 9.70 1.77
CA SER A 372 -17.50 9.29 2.71
C SER A 372 -17.58 7.77 2.79
N TYR A 373 -17.58 7.22 4.01
CA TYR A 373 -17.83 5.79 4.27
C TYR A 373 -19.32 5.44 4.25
N SER A 374 -20.10 6.14 3.45
CA SER A 374 -21.53 5.95 3.31
C SER A 374 -21.89 5.90 1.82
N ARG A 375 -22.72 4.92 1.43
CA ARG A 375 -23.25 4.81 0.05
C ARG A 375 -24.22 5.94 -0.30
N THR A 376 -24.81 6.58 0.70
CA THR A 376 -25.88 7.59 0.52
C THR A 376 -25.44 9.02 0.80
N LYS A 377 -24.25 9.21 1.35
CA LYS A 377 -23.73 10.55 1.71
C LYS A 377 -22.44 10.81 0.95
N LEU A 378 -22.40 11.88 0.21
CA LEU A 378 -21.19 12.39 -0.43
C LEU A 378 -20.36 13.19 0.58
N ALA A 379 -19.04 13.19 0.43
CA ALA A 379 -18.14 14.07 1.14
C ALA A 379 -18.32 15.52 0.63
N GLN A 380 -17.80 16.50 1.37
CA GLN A 380 -17.94 17.90 1.00
C GLN A 380 -17.26 18.21 -0.34
N TRP A 381 -16.04 17.71 -0.55
CA TRP A 381 -15.28 17.89 -1.78
C TRP A 381 -15.97 17.27 -3.03
N GLU A 382 -16.83 16.25 -2.84
CA GLU A 382 -17.62 15.64 -3.92
C GLU A 382 -18.82 16.50 -4.34
N LYS A 383 -19.23 17.48 -3.48
CA LYS A 383 -20.36 18.39 -3.73
C LYS A 383 -19.91 19.76 -4.20
N GLU A 384 -18.72 20.18 -3.80
CA GLU A 384 -18.21 21.54 -3.97
C GLU A 384 -17.03 21.54 -4.96
N PRO A 385 -17.22 21.95 -6.22
CA PRO A 385 -16.13 22.04 -7.19
C PRO A 385 -14.98 22.97 -6.75
N ALA A 386 -15.29 24.02 -6.00
CA ALA A 386 -14.33 24.99 -5.46
C ALA A 386 -13.78 24.62 -4.07
N TYR A 387 -13.91 23.34 -3.66
CA TYR A 387 -13.49 22.90 -2.33
C TYR A 387 -12.02 23.19 -2.01
N CYS A 388 -11.16 23.21 -3.02
CA CYS A 388 -9.74 23.53 -2.82
C CYS A 388 -9.53 24.95 -2.26
N ASP A 389 -10.40 25.91 -2.54
CA ASP A 389 -10.26 27.27 -2.00
C ASP A 389 -10.43 27.29 -0.48
N THR A 390 -11.32 26.44 0.04
CA THR A 390 -11.45 26.21 1.49
C THR A 390 -10.20 25.54 2.06
N VAL A 391 -9.64 24.56 1.37
CA VAL A 391 -8.41 23.87 1.81
C VAL A 391 -7.23 24.84 1.83
N LYS A 392 -7.03 25.64 0.79
CA LYS A 392 -5.96 26.67 0.72
C LYS A 392 -5.99 27.68 1.85
N GLN A 393 -7.14 27.90 2.49
CA GLN A 393 -7.28 28.81 3.63
C GLN A 393 -7.08 28.14 4.98
N THR A 394 -6.99 26.80 5.00
CA THR A 394 -6.95 26.00 6.23
C THR A 394 -5.52 25.58 6.56
N PRO A 395 -4.98 25.87 7.75
CA PRO A 395 -3.70 25.31 8.18
C PRO A 395 -3.76 23.77 8.28
N PRO A 396 -2.71 23.06 7.88
CA PRO A 396 -1.40 23.48 7.40
C PRO A 396 -1.29 23.63 5.87
N TYR A 397 -2.40 23.62 5.13
CA TYR A 397 -2.43 23.63 3.66
C TYR A 397 -2.31 25.04 3.06
N ASN A 398 -2.43 26.06 3.90
CA ASN A 398 -2.39 27.48 3.51
C ASN A 398 -0.95 28.02 3.31
N SER A 399 0.07 27.23 3.62
CA SER A 399 1.48 27.63 3.47
C SER A 399 2.38 26.41 3.28
N GLY A 400 3.61 26.64 2.81
CA GLY A 400 4.61 25.58 2.63
C GLY A 400 4.22 24.56 1.55
N THR A 401 4.73 23.33 1.70
CA THR A 401 4.62 22.27 0.70
C THR A 401 3.44 21.31 0.91
N ARG A 402 2.74 21.40 2.05
CA ARG A 402 1.73 20.41 2.47
C ARG A 402 0.63 20.15 1.43
N LEU A 403 0.16 21.18 0.74
CA LEU A 403 -0.87 21.04 -0.29
C LEU A 403 -0.34 20.26 -1.51
N VAL A 404 0.86 20.61 -1.98
CA VAL A 404 1.46 19.93 -3.14
C VAL A 404 1.93 18.52 -2.79
N ASP A 405 2.30 18.24 -1.53
CA ASP A 405 2.56 16.89 -1.04
C ASP A 405 1.30 16.00 -1.08
N LEU A 406 0.12 16.57 -0.76
CA LEU A 406 -1.15 15.87 -0.92
C LEU A 406 -1.48 15.58 -2.39
N ILE A 407 -1.14 16.48 -3.28
CA ILE A 407 -1.35 16.29 -4.72
C ILE A 407 -0.40 15.22 -5.26
N ASP A 408 0.88 15.20 -4.85
CA ASP A 408 1.82 14.12 -5.15
C ASP A 408 1.26 12.75 -4.70
N MET A 409 0.73 12.69 -3.48
CA MET A 409 0.10 11.48 -2.95
C MET A 409 -1.16 11.09 -3.74
N ALA A 410 -1.99 12.05 -4.18
CA ALA A 410 -3.16 11.78 -5.01
C ALA A 410 -2.77 11.26 -6.40
N VAL A 411 -1.68 11.75 -6.99
CA VAL A 411 -1.13 11.22 -8.25
C VAL A 411 -0.68 9.77 -8.06
N LEU A 412 0.07 9.47 -6.99
CA LEU A 412 0.47 8.11 -6.65
C LEU A 412 -0.77 7.20 -6.47
N ASP A 413 -1.74 7.63 -5.65
CA ASP A 413 -2.97 6.87 -5.38
C ASP A 413 -3.79 6.64 -6.65
N PHE A 414 -3.85 7.61 -7.57
CA PHE A 414 -4.54 7.45 -8.84
C PHE A 414 -3.84 6.45 -9.76
N LEU A 415 -2.53 6.52 -9.89
CA LEU A 415 -1.76 5.57 -10.70
C LEU A 415 -2.00 4.14 -10.22
N MET A 416 -2.00 3.89 -8.93
CA MET A 416 -2.25 2.56 -8.36
C MET A 416 -3.72 2.27 -8.01
N SER A 417 -4.67 3.18 -8.34
CA SER A 417 -6.10 3.03 -8.07
C SER A 417 -6.44 2.80 -6.59
N ASN A 418 -5.80 3.51 -5.68
CA ASN A 418 -6.08 3.45 -4.26
C ASN A 418 -7.20 4.44 -3.89
N MET A 419 -8.37 3.93 -3.58
CA MET A 419 -9.53 4.75 -3.20
C MET A 419 -9.62 5.02 -1.69
N ASP A 420 -8.79 4.37 -0.87
CA ASP A 420 -8.96 4.37 0.59
C ASP A 420 -7.99 5.31 1.33
N ARG A 421 -7.45 6.32 0.67
CA ARG A 421 -6.57 7.31 1.29
C ARG A 421 -7.36 8.28 2.17
N HIS A 422 -7.54 7.94 3.45
CA HIS A 422 -8.35 8.73 4.38
C HIS A 422 -7.52 9.50 5.42
N HIS A 423 -6.31 9.03 5.70
CA HIS A 423 -5.33 9.65 6.59
C HIS A 423 -3.94 9.60 5.99
N TYR A 424 -3.07 10.46 6.48
CA TYR A 424 -1.63 10.42 6.26
C TYR A 424 -0.90 10.77 7.54
N GLU A 425 0.37 10.46 7.64
CA GLU A 425 1.19 10.77 8.81
C GLU A 425 2.37 11.68 8.45
N THR A 426 2.85 12.43 9.43
CA THR A 426 4.08 13.23 9.34
C THR A 426 4.88 13.06 10.62
N PHE A 427 6.20 13.16 10.55
CA PHE A 427 7.05 13.23 11.74
C PHE A 427 6.88 14.59 12.41
N GLU A 428 6.51 14.60 13.71
CA GLU A 428 6.26 15.83 14.46
C GLU A 428 7.52 16.69 14.58
N LYS A 429 8.68 16.06 14.64
CA LYS A 429 9.96 16.70 14.79
C LYS A 429 10.28 17.71 13.67
N PHE A 430 9.90 17.38 12.44
CA PHE A 430 10.16 18.23 11.29
C PHE A 430 9.12 19.37 11.12
N GLY A 431 8.14 19.48 12.02
CA GLY A 431 7.12 20.52 12.00
C GLY A 431 6.19 20.43 10.79
N ASN A 432 5.86 21.60 10.20
CA ASN A 432 4.95 21.68 9.06
C ASN A 432 5.65 21.49 7.71
N GLU A 433 6.96 21.67 7.67
CA GLU A 433 7.78 21.56 6.46
C GLU A 433 8.41 20.17 6.34
N THR A 434 7.57 19.17 6.28
CA THR A 434 7.98 17.78 6.12
C THR A 434 7.09 17.06 5.14
N PHE A 435 7.63 16.03 4.50
CA PHE A 435 6.90 15.18 3.58
C PHE A 435 5.78 14.38 4.27
N LEU A 436 4.86 13.86 3.46
CA LEU A 436 3.80 12.95 3.90
C LEU A 436 4.29 11.50 3.78
N LEU A 437 4.06 10.71 4.82
CA LEU A 437 4.27 9.27 4.76
C LEU A 437 3.15 8.62 3.95
N HIS A 438 3.51 7.87 2.90
CA HIS A 438 2.58 7.15 2.03
C HIS A 438 2.37 5.72 2.56
N LEU A 439 1.64 5.59 3.69
CA LEU A 439 1.41 4.31 4.37
C LEU A 439 0.08 3.69 3.93
N ASP A 440 -0.05 2.36 4.16
CA ASP A 440 -1.28 1.58 3.97
C ASP A 440 -1.79 1.57 2.51
N ASN A 441 -1.04 0.89 1.65
CA ASN A 441 -1.30 0.80 0.21
C ASN A 441 -1.95 -0.53 -0.20
N GLY A 442 -2.35 -1.38 0.76
CA GLY A 442 -2.88 -2.72 0.49
C GLY A 442 -4.16 -2.77 -0.34
N ARG A 443 -4.91 -1.67 -0.43
CA ARG A 443 -6.11 -1.55 -1.28
C ARG A 443 -5.83 -0.97 -2.66
N ALA A 444 -4.58 -0.69 -2.98
CA ALA A 444 -4.16 -0.32 -4.32
C ALA A 444 -4.23 -1.51 -5.29
N PHE A 445 -4.14 -1.23 -6.58
CA PHE A 445 -4.15 -2.21 -7.66
C PHE A 445 -5.38 -3.15 -7.66
N GLY A 446 -6.46 -2.73 -7.03
CA GLY A 446 -7.72 -3.48 -6.99
C GLY A 446 -8.52 -3.41 -8.29
N ARG A 447 -8.25 -2.47 -9.17
CA ARG A 447 -8.91 -2.33 -10.48
C ARG A 447 -7.90 -1.94 -11.54
N HIS A 448 -7.81 -2.74 -12.59
CA HIS A 448 -7.03 -2.42 -13.79
C HIS A 448 -7.92 -2.14 -15.00
N SER A 449 -9.15 -2.66 -15.02
CA SER A 449 -10.10 -2.50 -16.13
C SER A 449 -10.72 -1.11 -16.17
N GLN A 450 -10.84 -0.42 -15.04
CA GLN A 450 -11.48 0.89 -14.91
C GLN A 450 -10.60 1.87 -14.13
N ASP A 451 -10.71 3.15 -14.48
CA ASP A 451 -10.06 4.23 -13.76
C ASP A 451 -11.07 4.98 -12.89
N GLU A 452 -10.61 5.52 -11.77
CA GLU A 452 -11.41 6.32 -10.85
C GLU A 452 -10.88 7.76 -10.80
N PRO A 453 -11.34 8.64 -11.71
CA PRO A 453 -10.81 10.02 -11.80
C PRO A 453 -10.99 10.83 -10.53
N SER A 454 -11.96 10.49 -9.69
CA SER A 454 -12.21 11.20 -8.43
C SER A 454 -11.06 11.09 -7.43
N ILE A 455 -10.10 10.15 -7.61
CA ILE A 455 -8.87 10.11 -6.82
C ILE A 455 -7.99 11.34 -7.09
N LEU A 456 -8.05 11.89 -8.32
CA LEU A 456 -7.32 13.10 -8.69
C LEU A 456 -7.99 14.41 -8.23
N ALA A 457 -9.07 14.37 -7.47
CA ALA A 457 -9.76 15.57 -7.00
C ALA A 457 -8.83 16.64 -6.40
N PRO A 458 -7.77 16.31 -5.63
CA PRO A 458 -6.82 17.31 -5.17
C PRO A 458 -6.13 18.07 -6.31
N LEU A 459 -5.72 17.38 -7.37
CA LEU A 459 -5.12 17.99 -8.55
C LEU A 459 -6.15 18.80 -9.36
N THR A 460 -7.29 18.17 -9.67
CA THR A 460 -8.36 18.76 -10.50
C THR A 460 -8.95 20.03 -9.90
N GLN A 461 -9.17 20.05 -8.58
CA GLN A 461 -9.78 21.19 -7.88
C GLN A 461 -8.76 22.29 -7.54
N CYS A 462 -7.52 21.92 -7.23
CA CYS A 462 -6.48 22.90 -6.87
C CYS A 462 -5.73 23.45 -8.07
N CYS A 463 -5.67 22.70 -9.15
CA CYS A 463 -4.86 22.99 -10.33
C CYS A 463 -3.42 23.41 -9.97
N ARG A 464 -2.76 22.60 -9.13
CA ARG A 464 -1.40 22.83 -8.65
C ARG A 464 -0.61 21.52 -8.71
N ILE A 465 0.64 21.56 -9.16
CA ILE A 465 1.55 20.39 -9.20
C ILE A 465 3.00 20.85 -9.02
N ARG A 466 3.83 20.03 -8.37
CA ARG A 466 5.28 20.27 -8.31
C ARG A 466 5.90 20.20 -9.70
N ARG A 467 6.82 21.12 -10.00
CA ARG A 467 7.58 21.10 -11.26
C ARG A 467 8.37 19.79 -11.39
N SER A 468 9.08 19.37 -10.35
CA SER A 468 9.84 18.11 -10.36
C SER A 468 8.96 16.88 -10.60
N THR A 469 7.78 16.82 -9.98
CA THR A 469 6.80 15.74 -10.20
C THR A 469 6.33 15.73 -11.65
N LEU A 470 5.91 16.87 -12.20
CA LEU A 470 5.45 16.95 -13.59
C LEU A 470 6.53 16.51 -14.60
N LEU A 471 7.78 16.95 -14.38
CA LEU A 471 8.89 16.58 -15.26
C LEU A 471 9.17 15.08 -15.22
N ARG A 472 9.13 14.44 -14.05
CA ARG A 472 9.29 12.98 -13.92
C ARG A 472 8.13 12.24 -14.57
N LEU A 473 6.87 12.69 -14.41
CA LEU A 473 5.71 12.09 -15.08
C LEU A 473 5.84 12.18 -16.61
N ARG A 474 6.30 13.32 -17.15
CA ARG A 474 6.58 13.47 -18.58
C ARG A 474 7.69 12.53 -19.03
N LEU A 475 8.78 12.41 -18.29
CA LEU A 475 9.87 11.49 -18.57
C LEU A 475 9.37 10.04 -18.63
N LEU A 476 8.56 9.62 -17.65
CA LEU A 476 7.97 8.28 -17.57
C LEU A 476 6.88 8.02 -18.64
N SER A 477 6.43 9.04 -19.36
CA SER A 477 5.53 8.89 -20.51
C SER A 477 6.25 8.66 -21.84
N LEU A 478 7.58 8.85 -21.87
CA LEU A 478 8.38 8.63 -23.09
C LEU A 478 8.57 7.13 -23.36
N PRO A 479 8.67 6.71 -24.63
CA PRO A 479 8.88 5.29 -24.98
C PRO A 479 10.14 4.67 -24.35
N GLU A 480 11.21 5.48 -24.21
CA GLU A 480 12.49 5.07 -23.63
C GLU A 480 12.35 4.68 -22.15
N PHE A 481 11.50 5.39 -21.41
CA PHE A 481 11.30 5.23 -19.96
C PHE A 481 9.84 4.94 -19.60
N ARG A 482 9.10 4.31 -20.50
CA ARG A 482 7.67 4.01 -20.29
C ARG A 482 7.45 3.43 -18.90
N LEU A 483 6.49 3.99 -18.15
CA LEU A 483 6.25 3.65 -16.75
C LEU A 483 6.04 2.15 -16.52
N SER A 484 5.26 1.51 -17.39
CA SER A 484 5.02 0.05 -17.32
C SER A 484 6.30 -0.77 -17.48
N ASP A 485 7.22 -0.35 -18.35
CA ASP A 485 8.47 -1.07 -18.62
C ASP A 485 9.44 -0.95 -17.43
N VAL A 486 9.68 0.28 -16.95
CA VAL A 486 10.60 0.51 -15.83
C VAL A 486 10.05 -0.04 -14.52
N LEU A 487 8.72 -0.05 -14.33
CA LEU A 487 8.12 -0.68 -13.14
C LEU A 487 8.22 -2.21 -13.21
N ARG A 488 7.98 -2.82 -14.37
CA ARG A 488 8.17 -4.27 -14.57
C ARG A 488 9.60 -4.67 -14.24
N GLU A 489 10.58 -3.92 -14.71
CA GLU A 489 11.99 -4.15 -14.42
C GLU A 489 12.32 -3.97 -12.94
N SER A 490 11.75 -2.93 -12.31
CA SER A 490 11.92 -2.70 -10.87
C SER A 490 11.31 -3.81 -10.03
N LEU A 491 10.10 -4.28 -10.36
CA LEU A 491 9.40 -5.37 -9.68
C LEU A 491 10.10 -6.73 -9.86
N ALA A 492 10.81 -6.92 -10.99
CA ALA A 492 11.58 -8.15 -11.23
C ALA A 492 12.75 -8.33 -10.25
N GLN A 493 13.15 -7.28 -9.53
CA GLN A 493 14.17 -7.33 -8.49
C GLN A 493 13.65 -7.88 -7.15
N ASP A 494 12.33 -7.94 -6.95
CA ASP A 494 11.72 -8.47 -5.74
C ASP A 494 11.78 -10.01 -5.70
N PRO A 495 12.10 -10.64 -4.54
CA PRO A 495 12.19 -12.09 -4.43
C PRO A 495 10.92 -12.85 -4.86
N LEU A 496 9.72 -12.31 -4.63
CA LEU A 496 8.48 -12.93 -5.04
C LEU A 496 8.23 -12.89 -6.57
N ALA A 497 8.98 -12.07 -7.31
CA ALA A 497 8.92 -12.09 -8.77
C ALA A 497 9.38 -13.42 -9.35
N ALA A 498 10.25 -14.16 -8.64
CA ALA A 498 10.66 -15.51 -9.01
C ALA A 498 9.52 -16.55 -8.92
N VAL A 499 8.48 -16.29 -8.12
CA VAL A 499 7.31 -17.16 -7.98
C VAL A 499 6.30 -16.87 -9.10
N ALA A 500 5.96 -15.60 -9.29
CA ALA A 500 5.08 -15.10 -10.35
C ALA A 500 5.24 -13.58 -10.48
N PRO A 501 4.86 -12.95 -11.61
CA PRO A 501 4.82 -11.51 -11.74
C PRO A 501 3.99 -10.86 -10.63
N LEU A 502 4.51 -9.80 -9.99
CA LEU A 502 3.81 -9.10 -8.90
C LEU A 502 2.58 -8.32 -9.39
N LEU A 503 2.66 -7.77 -10.60
CA LEU A 503 1.55 -7.15 -11.31
C LEU A 503 1.38 -7.81 -12.69
N SER A 504 0.15 -8.00 -13.13
CA SER A 504 -0.15 -8.48 -14.46
C SER A 504 0.06 -7.38 -15.52
N GLU A 505 0.15 -7.78 -16.79
CA GLU A 505 0.28 -6.84 -17.90
C GLU A 505 -0.92 -5.88 -18.01
N THR A 506 -2.10 -6.30 -17.55
CA THR A 506 -3.29 -5.44 -17.47
C THR A 506 -3.12 -4.32 -16.44
N HIS A 507 -2.51 -4.61 -15.29
CA HIS A 507 -2.17 -3.58 -14.29
C HIS A 507 -1.11 -2.60 -14.83
N LEU A 508 -0.08 -3.11 -15.50
CA LEU A 508 0.98 -2.29 -16.07
C LEU A 508 0.44 -1.38 -17.18
N SER A 509 -0.42 -1.90 -18.06
CA SER A 509 -1.10 -1.10 -19.09
C SER A 509 -2.03 -0.03 -18.49
N ALA A 510 -2.68 -0.34 -17.35
CA ALA A 510 -3.51 0.63 -16.64
C ALA A 510 -2.68 1.79 -16.08
N LEU A 511 -1.45 1.54 -15.63
CA LEU A 511 -0.55 2.61 -15.17
C LEU A 511 -0.21 3.60 -16.28
N ASP A 512 0.13 3.13 -17.49
CA ASP A 512 0.42 4.01 -18.62
C ASP A 512 -0.82 4.83 -19.03
N ARG A 513 -2.00 4.20 -19.04
CA ARG A 513 -3.26 4.89 -19.33
C ARG A 513 -3.56 5.98 -18.29
N ARG A 514 -3.35 5.69 -17.00
CA ARG A 514 -3.55 6.62 -15.90
C ARG A 514 -2.52 7.74 -15.91
N LEU A 515 -1.26 7.43 -16.21
CA LEU A 515 -0.22 8.44 -16.37
C LEU A 515 -0.63 9.45 -17.46
N ALA A 516 -1.09 8.97 -18.62
CA ALA A 516 -1.61 9.83 -19.67
C ALA A 516 -2.82 10.66 -19.21
N ALA A 517 -3.68 10.12 -18.35
CA ALA A 517 -4.81 10.86 -17.78
C ALA A 517 -4.35 11.98 -16.83
N VAL A 518 -3.36 11.72 -15.97
CA VAL A 518 -2.76 12.77 -15.09
C VAL A 518 -2.19 13.91 -15.93
N LEU A 519 -1.42 13.58 -16.97
CA LEU A 519 -0.81 14.60 -17.84
C LEU A 519 -1.86 15.45 -18.58
N ARG A 520 -2.96 14.83 -19.06
CA ARG A 520 -4.10 15.57 -19.64
C ARG A 520 -4.77 16.48 -18.62
N GLU A 521 -4.95 16.03 -17.38
CA GLU A 521 -5.54 16.85 -16.33
C GLU A 521 -4.67 18.07 -16.01
N VAL A 522 -3.36 17.90 -15.93
CA VAL A 522 -2.42 19.01 -15.74
C VAL A 522 -2.52 20.00 -16.90
N GLN A 523 -2.58 19.51 -18.16
CA GLN A 523 -2.76 20.36 -19.32
C GLN A 523 -4.08 21.14 -19.25
N THR A 524 -5.18 20.50 -18.89
CA THR A 524 -6.49 21.15 -18.71
C THR A 524 -6.42 22.24 -17.64
N CYS A 525 -5.71 21.99 -16.54
CA CYS A 525 -5.46 22.99 -15.52
C CYS A 525 -4.63 24.18 -16.05
N GLN A 526 -3.58 23.93 -16.83
CA GLN A 526 -2.75 24.96 -17.44
C GLN A 526 -3.55 25.85 -18.40
N GLU A 527 -4.42 25.26 -19.20
CA GLU A 527 -5.29 25.97 -20.13
C GLU A 527 -6.31 26.88 -19.41
N LYS A 528 -6.81 26.43 -18.24
CA LYS A 528 -7.81 27.19 -17.46
C LYS A 528 -7.22 28.29 -16.57
N HIS A 529 -6.07 28.03 -15.97
CA HIS A 529 -5.53 28.85 -14.88
C HIS A 529 -4.15 29.46 -15.17
N GLY A 530 -3.50 29.05 -16.27
CA GLY A 530 -2.15 29.52 -16.63
C GLY A 530 -1.07 28.89 -15.76
N ASP A 531 -0.62 29.58 -14.72
CA ASP A 531 0.43 29.05 -13.82
C ASP A 531 -0.15 28.05 -12.80
N VAL A 532 0.20 26.78 -12.99
CA VAL A 532 -0.20 25.67 -12.12
C VAL A 532 1.01 25.05 -11.39
N LEU A 533 2.22 25.54 -11.67
CA LEU A 533 3.43 24.94 -11.16
C LEU A 533 3.78 25.48 -9.77
N TYR A 534 4.12 24.56 -8.88
CA TYR A 534 4.87 24.88 -7.68
C TYR A 534 6.34 24.61 -8.00
N ASP A 535 7.15 25.68 -8.03
CA ASP A 535 8.55 25.59 -8.35
C ASP A 535 9.33 25.08 -7.13
N ASP A 536 9.78 23.84 -7.21
CA ASP A 536 10.60 23.18 -6.21
C ASP A 536 12.02 22.89 -6.75
N LEU A 537 12.34 23.42 -7.93
CA LEU A 537 13.64 23.38 -8.54
C LEU A 537 14.23 24.79 -8.51
N GLU A 538 15.12 25.05 -7.57
CA GLU A 538 15.99 26.21 -7.67
C GLU A 538 16.93 26.00 -8.87
N LEU A 539 16.52 26.44 -10.04
CA LEU A 539 17.42 26.64 -11.16
C LEU A 539 18.29 27.83 -10.77
N ASP A 540 19.51 27.52 -10.37
CA ASP A 540 20.52 28.55 -10.11
C ASP A 540 20.78 29.30 -11.44
N ASP A 541 20.10 30.43 -11.63
CA ASP A 541 20.30 31.35 -12.76
C ASP A 541 21.72 31.94 -12.78
N ARG A 542 22.59 31.53 -11.85
CA ARG A 542 24.00 31.95 -11.74
C ARG A 542 24.99 31.06 -12.50
N GLY A 543 24.55 30.28 -13.45
CA GLY A 543 25.35 29.28 -14.15
C GLY A 543 25.84 29.63 -15.55
N TYR A 544 25.85 30.89 -16.03
CA TYR A 544 26.57 31.26 -17.26
C TYR A 544 26.88 32.76 -17.28
N ASP A 545 27.84 33.24 -16.48
CA ASP A 545 28.73 34.34 -16.81
C ASP A 545 29.80 34.55 -15.73
N HIS A 546 30.87 33.80 -15.82
CA HIS A 546 32.17 34.20 -15.31
C HIS A 546 33.25 33.76 -16.29
N GLN A 547 33.37 34.53 -17.39
CA GLN A 547 34.71 34.73 -17.96
C GLN A 547 35.49 35.68 -17.02
N PRO A 548 36.71 35.32 -16.63
CA PRO A 548 37.57 36.24 -15.93
C PRO A 548 38.02 37.31 -16.91
N THR A 549 37.44 38.50 -16.80
CA THR A 549 38.03 39.69 -17.43
C THR A 549 39.30 40.01 -16.70
N GLY A 550 40.39 39.87 -17.44
CA GLY A 550 41.73 40.15 -17.02
C GLY A 550 41.91 41.55 -16.47
N ASP A 551 42.83 41.56 -15.57
CA ASP A 551 43.66 42.63 -15.07
C ASP A 551 43.82 43.80 -16.06
N LYS A 552 43.45 45.00 -15.63
CA LYS A 552 44.07 46.25 -16.09
C LYS A 552 44.28 47.18 -14.90
N THR A 553 45.51 47.17 -14.48
CA THR A 553 46.25 48.24 -13.81
C THR A 553 45.72 49.66 -14.00
N ARG A 554 45.42 50.36 -12.94
CA ARG A 554 46.06 51.64 -12.55
C ARG A 554 45.74 52.02 -11.10
#